data_4bdb2dcd8adc92640aed662124556d24
#
_entry.id   4bdb2dcd8adc92640aed662124556d24
#
_cell.length_a   1.000
_cell.length_b   1.000
_cell.length_c   1.000
_cell.angle_alpha   90.00
_cell.angle_beta   90.00
_cell.angle_gamma   90.00
#
_symmetry.space_group_name_H-M   'P 1'
#
loop_
_entity.id
_entity.type
_entity.pdbx_description
1 polymer ?
#
loop_
_entity_poly.entity_id
_entity_poly.type
_entity_poly.pdbx_seq_one_letter_code
_entity_poly.pdbx_strand_id
1 'polypeptide(L)'
;MSDPAALPDSALQLDLRGTPCPLNFIRSKLALEKIDPGAWLQVDLDAGEPEQLVASGLREAGHQVLLQPLASGAVRLLIQRLG
;
A
#
# COMPACT_ATOMS: atom_id res chain seq x y z
N MET A 1 3.47 4.93 22.80
CA MET A 1 2.23 4.19 22.71
C MET A 1 1.53 4.52 21.41
N SER A 2 1.13 3.52 20.65
CA SER A 2 0.54 3.79 19.34
C SER A 2 -0.93 4.20 19.47
N ASP A 3 -1.33 5.15 18.64
CA ASP A 3 -2.70 5.55 18.47
C ASP A 3 -3.49 4.35 17.90
N PRO A 4 -4.67 4.02 18.44
CA PRO A 4 -5.47 2.92 17.88
C PRO A 4 -5.84 3.12 16.42
N ALA A 5 -5.82 4.36 15.91
CA ALA A 5 -6.09 4.63 14.50
C ALA A 5 -4.83 4.59 13.65
N ALA A 6 -3.66 4.45 14.25
CA ALA A 6 -2.40 4.43 13.52
C ALA A 6 -2.02 3.00 13.17
N LEU A 7 -1.20 2.87 12.12
CA LEU A 7 -0.64 1.57 11.77
C LEU A 7 0.33 1.09 12.84
N PRO A 8 0.49 -0.23 12.99
CA PRO A 8 1.52 -0.77 13.87
C PRO A 8 2.89 -0.24 13.46
N ASP A 9 3.76 -0.04 14.46
CA ASP A 9 5.14 0.40 14.19
C ASP A 9 5.88 -0.57 13.29
N SER A 10 5.47 -1.82 13.27
CA SER A 10 6.07 -2.85 12.44
C SER A 10 5.61 -2.82 10.97
N ALA A 11 4.69 -1.94 10.62
CA ALA A 11 4.23 -1.85 9.23
C ALA A 11 5.38 -1.44 8.32
N LEU A 12 5.55 -2.19 7.23
CA LEU A 12 6.54 -1.86 6.23
C LEU A 12 6.06 -0.63 5.43
N GLN A 13 6.96 0.30 5.19
CA GLN A 13 6.63 1.54 4.48
C GLN A 13 7.41 1.63 3.18
N LEU A 14 6.71 1.92 2.09
CA LEU A 14 7.29 2.15 0.78
C LEU A 14 6.85 3.48 0.24
N ASP A 15 7.78 4.23 -0.32
CA ASP A 15 7.48 5.45 -1.04
C ASP A 15 7.68 5.18 -2.53
N LEU A 16 6.59 4.99 -3.24
CA LEU A 16 6.59 4.70 -4.66
C LEU A 16 6.05 5.87 -5.49
N ARG A 17 6.02 7.07 -4.93
CA ARG A 17 5.65 8.26 -5.68
C ARG A 17 6.64 8.45 -6.81
N GLY A 18 6.13 8.77 -7.99
CA GLY A 18 6.96 8.92 -9.18
C GLY A 18 7.40 7.61 -9.81
N THR A 19 7.03 6.47 -9.26
CA THR A 19 7.37 5.17 -9.83
C THR A 19 6.37 4.81 -10.92
N PRO A 20 6.84 4.50 -12.15
CA PRO A 20 5.92 4.21 -13.25
C PRO A 20 5.26 2.85 -13.10
N CYS A 21 4.10 2.68 -13.73
CA CYS A 21 3.47 1.38 -13.88
C CYS A 21 4.22 0.55 -14.92
N PRO A 22 4.35 -0.76 -14.74
CA PRO A 22 3.79 -1.56 -13.64
C PRO A 22 4.75 -1.76 -12.46
N LEU A 23 5.88 -1.03 -12.42
CA LEU A 23 6.87 -1.20 -11.35
C LEU A 23 6.28 -0.94 -9.97
N ASN A 24 5.38 0.04 -9.84
CA ASN A 24 4.75 0.34 -8.57
C ASN A 24 3.96 -0.87 -8.05
N PHE A 25 3.22 -1.54 -8.92
CA PHE A 25 2.47 -2.73 -8.54
C PHE A 25 3.41 -3.88 -8.17
N ILE A 26 4.44 -4.11 -8.99
CA ILE A 26 5.39 -5.19 -8.76
C ILE A 26 6.11 -5.01 -7.43
N ARG A 27 6.56 -3.79 -7.13
CA ARG A 27 7.24 -3.51 -5.87
C ARG A 27 6.32 -3.70 -4.67
N SER A 28 5.07 -3.27 -4.79
CA SER A 28 4.09 -3.47 -3.72
C SER A 28 3.84 -4.95 -3.48
N LYS A 29 3.70 -5.73 -4.53
CA LYS A 29 3.49 -7.16 -4.44
C LYS A 29 4.66 -7.87 -3.79
N LEU A 30 5.89 -7.52 -4.19
CA LEU A 30 7.09 -8.11 -3.60
C LEU A 30 7.22 -7.76 -2.12
N ALA A 31 6.87 -6.53 -1.74
CA ALA A 31 6.90 -6.13 -0.34
C ALA A 31 5.89 -6.92 0.50
N LEU A 32 4.70 -7.18 -0.06
CA LEU A 32 3.70 -7.99 0.64
C LEU A 32 4.18 -9.41 0.90
N GLU A 33 4.99 -9.94 0.00
CA GLU A 33 5.55 -11.28 0.18
C GLU A 33 6.57 -11.34 1.32
N LYS A 34 7.11 -10.21 1.73
CA LYS A 34 8.11 -10.13 2.80
C LYS A 34 7.50 -9.96 4.18
N ILE A 35 6.23 -9.62 4.28
CA ILE A 35 5.56 -9.44 5.56
C ILE A 35 4.69 -10.65 5.87
N ASP A 36 4.38 -10.84 7.14
CA ASP A 36 3.57 -11.97 7.58
C ASP A 36 2.10 -11.77 7.20
N PRO A 37 1.34 -12.88 7.03
CA PRO A 37 -0.10 -12.76 6.87
C PRO A 37 -0.73 -11.98 8.03
N GLY A 38 -1.63 -11.06 7.70
CA GLY A 38 -2.23 -10.18 8.68
C GLY A 38 -1.45 -8.92 8.97
N ALA A 39 -0.18 -8.84 8.54
CA ALA A 39 0.63 -7.63 8.70
C ALA A 39 0.21 -6.57 7.67
N TRP A 40 0.62 -5.33 7.94
CA TRP A 40 0.24 -4.20 7.11
C TRP A 40 1.43 -3.67 6.31
N LEU A 41 1.13 -3.21 5.10
CA LEU A 41 2.08 -2.51 4.24
C LEU A 41 1.52 -1.12 3.96
N GLN A 42 2.37 -0.10 4.08
CA GLN A 42 2.01 1.27 3.73
C GLN A 42 2.73 1.64 2.44
N VAL A 43 1.99 2.04 1.43
CA VAL A 43 2.56 2.44 0.14
C VAL A 43 2.04 3.81 -0.22
N ASP A 44 2.96 4.75 -0.48
CA ASP A 44 2.61 6.08 -0.95
C ASP A 44 2.77 6.11 -2.46
N LEU A 45 1.73 6.57 -3.16
CA LEU A 45 1.67 6.63 -4.62
C LEU A 45 1.15 7.97 -5.06
N ASP A 46 1.37 8.29 -6.33
CA ASP A 46 0.70 9.43 -6.94
C ASP A 46 -0.78 9.12 -7.11
N ALA A 47 -1.62 10.12 -6.87
CA ALA A 47 -3.06 9.98 -7.01
C ALA A 47 -3.44 9.76 -8.49
N GLY A 48 -4.59 9.15 -8.70
CA GLY A 48 -5.12 8.90 -10.03
C GLY A 48 -4.83 7.49 -10.51
N GLU A 49 -4.36 7.35 -11.74
CA GLU A 49 -4.18 6.05 -12.36
C GLU A 49 -3.23 5.12 -11.59
N PRO A 50 -2.07 5.59 -11.11
CA PRO A 50 -1.17 4.70 -10.36
C PRO A 50 -1.82 4.07 -9.13
N GLU A 51 -2.51 4.88 -8.30
CA GLU A 51 -3.13 4.35 -7.09
C GLU A 51 -4.29 3.43 -7.41
N GLN A 52 -5.04 3.72 -8.47
CA GLN A 52 -6.17 2.88 -8.86
C GLN A 52 -5.71 1.51 -9.34
N LEU A 53 -4.67 1.46 -10.15
CA LEU A 53 -4.14 0.21 -10.68
C LEU A 53 -3.57 -0.68 -9.57
N VAL A 54 -2.79 -0.08 -8.67
CA VAL A 54 -2.20 -0.85 -7.57
C VAL A 54 -3.29 -1.33 -6.62
N ALA A 55 -4.22 -0.46 -6.24
CA ALA A 55 -5.29 -0.83 -5.33
C ALA A 55 -6.17 -1.94 -5.91
N SER A 56 -6.57 -1.82 -7.18
CA SER A 56 -7.39 -2.83 -7.83
C SER A 56 -6.68 -4.16 -7.92
N GLY A 57 -5.42 -4.15 -8.33
CA GLY A 57 -4.65 -5.38 -8.47
C GLY A 57 -4.47 -6.12 -7.15
N LEU A 58 -4.21 -5.38 -6.08
CA LEU A 58 -4.05 -5.99 -4.77
C LEU A 58 -5.36 -6.49 -4.19
N ARG A 59 -6.46 -5.79 -4.44
CA ARG A 59 -7.78 -6.26 -4.03
C ARG A 59 -8.16 -7.54 -4.75
N GLU A 60 -7.87 -7.62 -6.04
CA GLU A 60 -8.12 -8.83 -6.83
C GLU A 60 -7.30 -10.01 -6.31
N ALA A 61 -6.12 -9.74 -5.78
CA ALA A 61 -5.30 -10.79 -5.18
C ALA A 61 -5.79 -11.21 -3.79
N GLY A 62 -6.83 -10.58 -3.27
CA GLY A 62 -7.44 -10.96 -2.00
C GLY A 62 -6.98 -10.15 -0.80
N HIS A 63 -6.12 -9.16 -1.00
CA HIS A 63 -5.66 -8.32 0.11
C HIS A 63 -6.67 -7.22 0.42
N GLN A 64 -6.68 -6.78 1.69
CA GLN A 64 -7.49 -5.63 2.08
C GLN A 64 -6.70 -4.35 1.79
N VAL A 65 -7.34 -3.41 1.11
CA VAL A 65 -6.70 -2.15 0.73
C VAL A 65 -7.56 -0.98 1.20
N LEU A 66 -6.95 -0.10 1.97
CA LEU A 66 -7.57 1.14 2.43
C LEU A 66 -6.85 2.31 1.78
N LEU A 67 -7.60 3.34 1.41
CA LEU A 67 -7.07 4.54 0.78
C LEU A 67 -7.07 5.70 1.75
N GLN A 68 -5.98 6.45 1.80
CA GLN A 68 -5.87 7.64 2.60
C GLN A 68 -5.28 8.76 1.75
N PRO A 69 -6.06 9.78 1.40
CA PRO A 69 -5.52 10.90 0.62
C PRO A 69 -4.46 11.65 1.41
N LEU A 70 -3.40 12.05 0.72
CA LEU A 70 -2.35 12.87 1.27
C LEU A 70 -2.35 14.22 0.58
N ALA A 71 -1.65 15.20 1.17
CA ALA A 71 -1.45 16.48 0.55
C ALA A 71 -0.63 16.32 -0.74
N SER A 72 -0.67 17.33 -1.62
CA SER A 72 0.17 17.40 -2.83
C SER A 72 -0.11 16.33 -3.87
N GLY A 73 -1.35 15.83 -3.93
CA GLY A 73 -1.74 14.90 -4.99
C GLY A 73 -1.22 13.50 -4.81
N ALA A 74 -0.84 13.12 -3.60
CA ALA A 74 -0.43 11.75 -3.28
C ALA A 74 -1.53 11.00 -2.55
N VAL A 75 -1.45 9.69 -2.58
CA VAL A 75 -2.38 8.80 -1.86
C VAL A 75 -1.58 7.73 -1.16
N ARG A 76 -1.97 7.45 0.07
CA ARG A 76 -1.39 6.37 0.86
C ARG A 76 -2.31 5.17 0.83
N LEU A 77 -1.77 4.03 0.46
CA LEU A 77 -2.48 2.76 0.52
C LEU A 77 -2.05 2.00 1.76
N LEU A 78 -3.02 1.55 2.53
CA LEU A 78 -2.79 0.71 3.69
C LEU A 78 -3.27 -0.68 3.32
N ILE A 79 -2.35 -1.62 3.17
CA ILE A 79 -2.64 -2.92 2.62
C ILE A 79 -2.37 -3.98 3.67
N GLN A 80 -3.40 -4.77 4.00
CA GLN A 80 -3.23 -5.88 4.92
C GLN A 80 -3.09 -7.17 4.12
N ARG A 81 -2.00 -7.88 4.33
CA ARG A 81 -1.78 -9.14 3.65
C ARG A 81 -2.74 -10.21 4.18
N LEU A 82 -3.43 -10.84 3.26
CA LEU A 82 -4.33 -11.97 3.57
C LEU A 82 -3.69 -13.26 3.06
N GLY A 83 -3.66 -14.23 3.91
CA GLY A 83 -3.17 -15.56 3.57
C GLY A 83 -1.67 -15.69 3.45
#